data_5f752f206c2817c51d62206ec7c605ea
#
_entry.id   5f752f206c2817c51d62206ec7c605ea
#
_cell.length_a   1.000
_cell.length_b   1.000
_cell.length_c   1.000
_cell.angle_alpha   90.00
_cell.angle_beta   90.00
_cell.angle_gamma   90.00
#
_symmetry.space_group_name_H-M   'P 1'
#
loop_
_entity.id
_entity.type
_entity.pdbx_description
1 polymer ?
#
loop_
_entity_poly.entity_id
_entity_poly.type
_entity_poly.pdbx_seq_one_letter_code
_entity_poly.pdbx_strand_id
1 'polypeptide(L)'
;MTAEIEFARDVRQIAEFSKALSHPVRVYILKKLSSMDSCCYSGDLVEELPVVRSTLSEHLKVLKSAGLIQGEINPPYIKYCLNRKNWEKAKELLGNFFNENQFENTSVCETETILLNRTV
;
A
#
# COMPACT_ATOMS: atom_id res chain seq x y z
N MET A 1 -8.40 30.65 6.90
CA MET A 1 -8.08 29.28 7.03
C MET A 1 -9.25 28.47 7.54
N THR A 2 -9.56 27.43 6.87
CA THR A 2 -10.63 26.57 7.31
C THR A 2 -10.24 25.87 8.62
N ALA A 3 -11.25 25.59 9.42
CA ALA A 3 -11.05 24.81 10.61
C ALA A 3 -10.66 23.38 10.19
N GLU A 4 -9.40 23.10 10.26
CA GLU A 4 -8.92 21.77 9.90
C GLU A 4 -8.95 20.87 11.12
N ILE A 5 -9.43 19.66 10.92
CA ILE A 5 -9.37 18.66 11.94
C ILE A 5 -7.96 18.11 11.95
N GLU A 6 -7.32 18.20 13.10
CA GLU A 6 -6.01 17.63 13.28
C GLU A 6 -6.15 16.18 13.66
N PHE A 7 -5.80 15.31 12.75
CA PHE A 7 -5.84 13.88 13.01
C PHE A 7 -4.57 13.40 13.71
N ALA A 8 -4.72 12.40 14.53
CA ALA A 8 -3.59 11.74 15.15
C ALA A 8 -2.64 11.19 14.07
N ARG A 9 -1.38 11.07 14.45
CA ARG A 9 -0.34 10.65 13.51
C ARG A 9 -0.61 9.28 12.91
N ASP A 10 -1.09 8.34 13.71
CA ASP A 10 -1.39 7.00 13.24
C ASP A 10 -2.55 7.00 12.23
N VAL A 11 -3.56 7.82 12.45
CA VAL A 11 -4.68 7.96 11.51
C VAL A 11 -4.19 8.41 10.14
N ARG A 12 -3.33 9.42 10.14
CA ARG A 12 -2.76 9.94 8.89
C ARG A 12 -1.88 8.91 8.20
N GLN A 13 -1.06 8.19 8.96
CA GLN A 13 -0.18 7.18 8.39
C GLN A 13 -0.97 6.00 7.80
N ILE A 14 -2.02 5.57 8.47
CA ILE A 14 -2.91 4.54 7.93
C ILE A 14 -3.47 4.97 6.58
N ALA A 15 -3.95 6.22 6.50
CA ALA A 15 -4.51 6.75 5.27
C ALA A 15 -3.46 6.82 4.15
N GLU A 16 -2.25 7.23 4.46
CA GLU A 16 -1.17 7.32 3.47
C GLU A 16 -0.76 5.94 2.95
N PHE A 17 -0.62 4.97 3.83
CA PHE A 17 -0.30 3.61 3.41
C PHE A 17 -1.45 3.02 2.58
N SER A 18 -2.68 3.26 3.00
CA SER A 18 -3.85 2.78 2.27
C SER A 18 -3.94 3.37 0.86
N LYS A 19 -3.58 4.64 0.71
CA LYS A 19 -3.53 5.28 -0.60
C LYS A 19 -2.54 4.56 -1.51
N ALA A 20 -1.39 4.18 -0.98
CA ALA A 20 -0.40 3.44 -1.76
C ALA A 20 -0.91 2.08 -2.19
N LEU A 21 -1.84 1.50 -1.45
CA LEU A 21 -2.42 0.19 -1.76
C LEU A 21 -3.65 0.26 -2.67
N SER A 22 -4.04 1.43 -3.12
CA SER A 22 -5.32 1.62 -3.79
C SER A 22 -5.32 1.31 -5.29
N HIS A 23 -4.31 0.62 -5.79
CA HIS A 23 -4.25 0.24 -7.20
C HIS A 23 -3.64 -1.16 -7.34
N PRO A 24 -4.20 -2.03 -8.19
CA PRO A 24 -3.69 -3.40 -8.34
C PRO A 24 -2.23 -3.49 -8.71
N VAL A 25 -1.74 -2.60 -9.56
CA VAL A 25 -0.33 -2.59 -9.96
C VAL A 25 0.55 -2.35 -8.74
N ARG A 26 0.18 -1.43 -7.88
CA ARG A 26 0.95 -1.11 -6.69
C ARG A 26 0.95 -2.28 -5.69
N VAL A 27 -0.19 -2.92 -5.52
CA VAL A 27 -0.25 -4.12 -4.67
C VAL A 27 0.63 -5.23 -5.23
N TYR A 28 0.59 -5.43 -6.54
CA TYR A 28 1.44 -6.42 -7.19
C TYR A 28 2.92 -6.17 -6.94
N ILE A 29 3.36 -4.92 -7.12
CA ILE A 29 4.75 -4.54 -6.89
C ILE A 29 5.16 -4.85 -5.44
N LEU A 30 4.33 -4.46 -4.49
CA LEU A 30 4.63 -4.70 -3.07
C LEU A 30 4.66 -6.19 -2.75
N LYS A 31 3.74 -6.96 -3.30
CA LYS A 31 3.77 -8.42 -3.10
C LYS A 31 5.07 -9.02 -3.62
N LYS A 32 5.49 -8.57 -4.80
CA LYS A 32 6.73 -9.05 -5.38
C LYS A 32 7.93 -8.69 -4.52
N LEU A 33 8.05 -7.41 -4.15
CA LEU A 33 9.20 -6.97 -3.37
C LEU A 33 9.22 -7.56 -1.97
N SER A 34 8.06 -7.76 -1.37
CA SER A 34 7.99 -8.32 -0.01
C SER A 34 8.32 -9.80 0.03
N SER A 35 8.18 -10.50 -1.09
CA SER A 35 8.51 -11.91 -1.18
C SER A 35 9.96 -12.17 -1.58
N MET A 36 10.70 -11.12 -1.91
CA MET A 36 12.09 -11.22 -2.36
C MET A 36 13.02 -10.72 -1.27
N ASP A 37 14.17 -11.34 -1.17
CA ASP A 37 15.22 -10.84 -0.30
C ASP A 37 16.04 -9.72 -0.96
N SER A 38 15.89 -9.58 -2.25
CA SER A 38 16.62 -8.59 -3.02
C SER A 38 15.67 -7.62 -3.69
N CYS A 39 16.23 -6.57 -4.22
CA CYS A 39 15.50 -5.53 -4.91
C CYS A 39 15.24 -5.91 -6.36
N CYS A 40 14.37 -5.15 -7.02
CA CYS A 40 13.99 -5.39 -8.39
C CYS A 40 14.27 -4.17 -9.26
N TYR A 41 14.82 -4.38 -10.45
CA TYR A 41 15.04 -3.32 -11.41
C TYR A 41 13.73 -2.93 -12.08
N SER A 42 13.58 -1.64 -12.38
CA SER A 42 12.37 -1.14 -13.02
C SER A 42 12.09 -1.79 -14.36
N GLY A 43 13.15 -2.14 -15.11
CA GLY A 43 12.99 -2.83 -16.39
C GLY A 43 12.31 -4.18 -16.26
N ASP A 44 12.65 -4.92 -15.22
CA ASP A 44 12.02 -6.22 -14.96
C ASP A 44 10.54 -6.06 -14.63
N LEU A 45 10.20 -5.02 -13.90
CA LEU A 45 8.80 -4.75 -13.58
C LEU A 45 8.00 -4.39 -14.82
N VAL A 46 8.59 -3.63 -15.75
CA VAL A 46 7.93 -3.27 -17.02
C VAL A 46 7.61 -4.53 -17.82
N GLU A 47 8.52 -5.50 -17.85
CA GLU A 47 8.30 -6.73 -18.60
C GLU A 47 7.18 -7.58 -18.01
N GLU A 48 7.02 -7.57 -16.70
CA GLU A 48 6.02 -8.40 -16.03
C GLU A 48 4.63 -7.80 -16.02
N LEU A 49 4.51 -6.48 -16.08
CA LEU A 49 3.25 -5.79 -15.89
C LEU A 49 2.70 -5.27 -17.21
N PRO A 50 1.39 -5.39 -17.43
CA PRO A 50 0.75 -4.89 -18.66
C PRO A 50 0.53 -3.38 -18.58
N VAL A 51 1.58 -2.63 -18.31
CA VAL A 51 1.54 -1.17 -18.21
C VAL A 51 2.73 -0.58 -18.95
N VAL A 52 2.53 0.61 -19.46
CA VAL A 52 3.63 1.32 -20.12
C VAL A 52 4.57 1.89 -19.07
N ARG A 53 5.81 2.15 -19.47
CA ARG A 53 6.87 2.60 -18.58
C ARG A 53 6.50 3.87 -17.80
N SER A 54 5.85 4.82 -18.46
CA SER A 54 5.47 6.07 -17.78
C SER A 54 4.44 5.84 -16.68
N THR A 55 3.48 4.96 -16.93
CA THR A 55 2.47 4.60 -15.94
C THR A 55 3.11 3.86 -14.76
N LEU A 56 4.01 2.94 -15.04
CA LEU A 56 4.74 2.23 -14.00
C LEU A 56 5.53 3.22 -13.14
N SER A 57 6.20 4.19 -13.76
CA SER A 57 6.95 5.21 -13.03
C SER A 57 6.08 6.00 -12.05
N GLU A 58 4.84 6.31 -12.45
CA GLU A 58 3.90 7.01 -11.57
C GLU A 58 3.51 6.15 -10.38
N HIS A 59 3.27 4.86 -10.58
CA HIS A 59 2.97 3.95 -9.49
C HIS A 59 4.14 3.82 -8.52
N LEU A 60 5.35 3.72 -9.06
CA LEU A 60 6.55 3.63 -8.22
C LEU A 60 6.76 4.92 -7.42
N LYS A 61 6.44 6.06 -8.02
CA LYS A 61 6.52 7.34 -7.33
C LYS A 61 5.54 7.40 -6.14
N VAL A 62 4.33 6.91 -6.32
CA VAL A 62 3.34 6.87 -5.24
C VAL A 62 3.83 5.99 -4.09
N LEU A 63 4.34 4.81 -4.41
CA LEU A 63 4.87 3.89 -3.40
C LEU A 63 6.06 4.46 -2.66
N LYS A 64 6.95 5.13 -3.39
CA LYS A 64 8.12 5.77 -2.79
C LYS A 64 7.72 6.93 -1.89
N SER A 65 6.75 7.75 -2.31
CA SER A 65 6.25 8.86 -1.52
C SER A 65 5.61 8.40 -0.21
N ALA A 66 4.97 7.23 -0.24
CA ALA A 66 4.40 6.64 0.97
C ALA A 66 5.46 6.02 1.88
N GLY A 67 6.69 5.91 1.39
CA GLY A 67 7.78 5.34 2.17
C GLY A 67 7.85 3.82 2.17
N LEU A 68 7.03 3.15 1.36
CA LEU A 68 7.01 1.68 1.34
C LEU A 68 8.13 1.08 0.52
N ILE A 69 8.65 1.82 -0.44
CA ILE A 69 9.80 1.40 -1.23
C ILE A 69 10.85 2.50 -1.27
N GLN A 70 12.05 2.11 -1.60
CA GLN A 70 13.15 3.05 -1.82
C GLN A 70 13.80 2.72 -3.15
N GLY A 71 14.28 3.76 -3.84
CA GLY A 71 14.95 3.60 -5.11
C GLY A 71 16.44 3.85 -4.95
N GLU A 72 17.25 2.99 -5.54
CA GLU A 72 18.69 3.21 -5.67
C GLU A 72 19.00 3.49 -7.14
N ILE A 73 19.61 4.61 -7.38
CA ILE A 73 20.01 4.97 -8.74
C ILE A 73 21.40 4.42 -9.00
N ASN A 74 21.46 3.49 -9.94
CA ASN A 74 22.70 2.88 -10.38
C ASN A 74 22.71 2.98 -11.91
N PRO A 75 23.15 4.14 -12.44
CA PRO A 75 22.96 4.41 -13.86
C PRO A 75 23.51 3.31 -14.75
N PRO A 76 22.79 2.96 -15.84
CA PRO A 76 21.55 3.58 -16.31
C PRO A 76 20.27 2.96 -15.67
N TYR A 77 20.41 2.23 -14.59
CA TYR A 77 19.30 1.48 -14.00
C TYR A 77 18.83 2.11 -12.70
N ILE A 78 17.55 1.91 -12.39
CA ILE A 78 16.99 2.22 -11.09
C ILE A 78 16.52 0.92 -10.48
N LYS A 79 16.98 0.65 -9.27
CA LYS A 79 16.63 -0.54 -8.52
C LYS A 79 15.70 -0.15 -7.38
N TYR A 80 14.58 -0.85 -7.25
CA TYR A 80 13.59 -0.56 -6.20
C TYR A 80 13.58 -1.67 -5.17
N CYS A 81 13.60 -1.27 -3.91
CA CYS A 81 13.67 -2.18 -2.78
C CYS A 81 12.54 -1.87 -1.81
N LEU A 82 12.03 -2.88 -1.15
CA LEU A 82 11.07 -2.68 -0.08
C LEU A 82 11.75 -1.94 1.08
N ASN A 83 11.08 -0.93 1.62
CA ASN A 83 11.53 -0.32 2.86
C ASN A 83 11.01 -1.19 4.01
N ARG A 84 11.84 -2.08 4.50
CA ARG A 84 11.41 -3.08 5.48
C ARG A 84 10.92 -2.47 6.78
N LYS A 85 11.56 -1.42 7.24
CA LYS A 85 11.14 -0.73 8.47
C LYS A 85 9.72 -0.19 8.34
N ASN A 86 9.46 0.51 7.25
CA ASN A 86 8.12 1.07 7.01
C ASN A 86 7.11 -0.01 6.66
N TRP A 87 7.55 -1.08 6.02
CA TRP A 87 6.68 -2.22 5.74
C TRP A 87 6.16 -2.84 7.03
N GLU A 88 7.05 -3.06 8.01
CA GLU A 88 6.65 -3.59 9.30
C GLU A 88 5.74 -2.63 10.05
N LYS A 89 6.02 -1.34 9.93
CA LYS A 89 5.16 -0.32 10.53
C LYS A 89 3.76 -0.32 9.91
N ALA A 90 3.68 -0.43 8.60
CA ALA A 90 2.39 -0.50 7.91
C ALA A 90 1.61 -1.73 8.33
N LYS A 91 2.27 -2.87 8.44
CA LYS A 91 1.65 -4.11 8.92
C LYS A 91 1.06 -3.92 10.31
N GLU A 92 1.83 -3.32 11.21
CA GLU A 92 1.37 -3.08 12.56
C GLU A 92 0.18 -2.12 12.61
N LEU A 93 0.30 -0.98 11.93
CA LEU A 93 -0.76 0.02 11.95
C LEU A 93 -2.05 -0.48 11.33
N LEU A 94 -1.96 -1.08 10.15
CA LEU A 94 -3.14 -1.60 9.46
C LEU A 94 -3.71 -2.82 10.18
N GLY A 95 -2.85 -3.68 10.68
CA GLY A 95 -3.29 -4.85 11.44
C GLY A 95 -4.03 -4.45 12.70
N ASN A 96 -3.48 -3.53 13.46
CA ASN A 96 -4.16 -3.04 14.67
C ASN A 96 -5.46 -2.34 14.34
N PHE A 97 -5.47 -1.55 13.29
CA PHE A 97 -6.68 -0.85 12.85
C PHE A 97 -7.80 -1.84 12.52
N PHE A 98 -7.49 -2.89 11.80
CA PHE A 98 -8.50 -3.89 11.44
C PHE A 98 -8.94 -4.74 12.62
N ASN A 99 -8.11 -4.87 13.64
CA ASN A 99 -8.38 -5.72 14.80
C ASN A 99 -8.89 -4.98 16.03
N GLU A 100 -8.85 -3.64 16.03
CA GLU A 100 -9.17 -2.89 17.24
C GLU A 100 -10.65 -2.92 17.62
N ASN A 101 -11.54 -3.19 16.66
CA ASN A 101 -12.97 -3.29 16.91
C ASN A 101 -13.41 -4.70 16.61
N GLN A 102 -13.53 -5.51 17.66
CA GLN A 102 -14.05 -6.86 17.50
C GLN A 102 -15.55 -6.85 17.68
N PHE A 103 -16.24 -7.35 16.69
CA PHE A 103 -17.69 -7.43 16.75
C PHE A 103 -18.07 -8.66 17.55
N GLU A 104 -19.00 -8.47 18.49
CA GLU A 104 -19.59 -9.60 19.18
C GLU A 104 -20.62 -10.25 18.27
N ASN A 105 -20.80 -11.56 18.44
CA ASN A 105 -21.63 -12.36 17.53
C ASN A 105 -23.09 -11.95 17.41
N THR A 106 -23.57 -11.10 18.29
CA THR A 106 -25.00 -10.81 18.37
C THR A 106 -25.43 -9.52 17.72
N SER A 107 -24.53 -8.76 17.15
CA SER A 107 -24.88 -7.41 16.72
C SER A 107 -24.74 -7.12 15.23
N VAL A 108 -24.64 -8.14 14.41
CA VAL A 108 -24.62 -7.95 12.96
C VAL A 108 -26.06 -7.71 12.49
N CYS A 109 -26.32 -6.55 11.96
CA CYS A 109 -27.64 -6.27 11.43
C CYS A 109 -27.77 -6.83 10.01
N GLU A 110 -29.00 -7.19 9.62
CA GLU A 110 -29.27 -7.78 8.33
C GLU A 110 -28.87 -6.87 7.17
N THR A 111 -28.96 -5.56 7.38
CA THR A 111 -28.58 -4.58 6.37
C THR A 111 -27.10 -4.69 6.03
N GLU A 112 -26.26 -4.87 7.02
CA GLU A 112 -24.82 -5.04 6.80
C GLU A 112 -24.53 -6.31 6.03
N THR A 113 -25.23 -7.40 6.35
CA THR A 113 -25.07 -8.65 5.63
C THR A 113 -25.42 -8.50 4.16
N ILE A 114 -26.51 -7.78 3.87
CA ILE A 114 -26.94 -7.53 2.49
C ILE A 114 -25.88 -6.71 1.76
N LEU A 115 -25.32 -5.70 2.39
CA LEU A 115 -24.29 -4.87 1.77
C LEU A 115 -23.04 -5.68 1.45
N LEU A 116 -22.62 -6.54 2.35
CA LEU A 116 -21.47 -7.41 2.10
C LEU A 116 -21.70 -8.34 0.91
N ASN A 117 -22.88 -8.85 0.77
CA ASN A 117 -23.21 -9.72 -0.36
C ASN A 117 -23.24 -8.98 -1.69
N ARG A 118 -23.36 -7.66 -1.68
CA ARG A 118 -23.40 -6.85 -2.89
C ARG A 118 -22.04 -6.40 -3.38
N THR A 119 -21.03 -6.57 -2.59
CA THR A 119 -19.68 -6.12 -2.93
C THR A 119 -18.87 -7.18 -3.67
N VAL A 120 -19.45 -7.75 -4.63
CA VAL A 120 -18.77 -8.79 -5.41
C VAL A 120 -18.09 -8.22 -6.64
#